data_c3e2337a5d371d67fd37a9550cdacee3
#
_entry.id   c3e2337a5d371d67fd37a9550cdacee3
#
_cell.length_a   1.000
_cell.length_b   1.000
_cell.length_c   1.000
_cell.angle_alpha   90.00
_cell.angle_beta   90.00
_cell.angle_gamma   90.00
#
_symmetry.space_group_name_H-M   'P 1'
#
loop_
_entity.id
_entity.type
_entity.pdbx_description
1 polymer ?
#
loop_
_entity_poly.entity_id
_entity_poly.type
_entity_poly.pdbx_seq_one_letter_code
_entity_poly.pdbx_strand_id
1 'polypeptide(L)'
;MSSYNFDTYIDRTGTGALKIDALAPRWGRTDLLPLWVADMDFPTPDFILDALRDRLAHPILGYTAEPADYRPAIVDWMAAHHGWRIAPEWISFVPGVVKGIAFVLDAFTQPGDKILIQPPVYHLFRLTIERTGRTVVDNPLRMREDGQYEMDFDQLAAVAEGCKVLVLCNPHNPGGRCWDRATLARLAEFCAERKILVVSDEIHADMALFGARHCPFAAISACAAANSITLGAPTKTFNLAGVVSSYAIVPDDGLRQRFFDWLQARELNEPTVFAPIATVAAFRHGEKWRREMLAYVEDNIRFVEAYCREHLPAVRPIRPEASFLVWLDCRELGLAHDDLLDLFVDKARLALNDGEMFGTGGAGFMRLNVGTPRAVLEQAMQRLAAAVAQL
;
A
#
# COMPACT_ATOMS: atom_id res chain seq x y z
N MET A 1 -0.95 26.78 11.53
CA MET A 1 0.36 26.51 10.92
C MET A 1 0.73 25.07 11.25
N SER A 2 1.27 24.33 10.30
CA SER A 2 1.79 22.97 10.54
C SER A 2 2.90 23.02 11.60
N SER A 3 2.91 22.06 12.52
CA SER A 3 4.01 21.93 13.49
C SER A 3 5.17 21.08 12.95
N TYR A 4 4.91 20.36 11.84
CA TYR A 4 5.91 19.56 11.14
C TYR A 4 6.28 20.21 9.80
N ASN A 5 7.55 20.14 9.43
CA ASN A 5 8.04 20.68 8.17
C ASN A 5 8.19 19.53 7.15
N PHE A 6 7.33 19.52 6.13
CA PHE A 6 7.37 18.56 5.02
C PHE A 6 8.07 19.10 3.77
N ASP A 7 8.53 20.36 3.78
CA ASP A 7 9.23 20.98 2.65
C ASP A 7 10.75 20.76 2.68
N THR A 8 11.28 20.22 3.78
CA THR A 8 12.71 19.96 3.88
C THR A 8 13.11 18.79 2.99
N TYR A 9 13.96 19.06 2.00
CA TYR A 9 14.60 18.00 1.24
C TYR A 9 15.68 17.30 2.09
N ILE A 10 15.62 15.98 2.12
CA ILE A 10 16.61 15.14 2.81
C ILE A 10 17.29 14.28 1.77
N ASP A 11 18.61 14.47 1.61
CA ASP A 11 19.40 13.60 0.74
C ASP A 11 19.49 12.19 1.34
N ARG A 12 19.11 11.19 0.53
CA ARG A 12 19.13 9.77 0.91
C ARG A 12 20.27 9.00 0.24
N THR A 13 21.16 9.69 -0.46
CA THR A 13 22.33 9.09 -1.12
C THR A 13 23.23 8.44 -0.07
N GLY A 14 23.71 7.22 -0.33
CA GLY A 14 24.60 6.48 0.56
C GLY A 14 23.95 5.93 1.84
N THR A 15 22.61 5.96 1.93
CA THR A 15 21.86 5.42 3.09
C THR A 15 21.32 4.01 2.86
N GLY A 16 21.59 3.38 1.72
CA GLY A 16 20.97 2.11 1.33
C GLY A 16 19.50 2.25 0.90
N ALA A 17 19.07 3.47 0.56
CA ALA A 17 17.68 3.73 0.16
C ALA A 17 17.40 3.12 -1.22
N LEU A 18 16.52 2.11 -1.26
CA LEU A 18 16.14 1.42 -2.50
C LEU A 18 15.68 2.41 -3.59
N LYS A 19 14.97 3.48 -3.21
CA LYS A 19 14.48 4.53 -4.11
C LYS A 19 15.62 5.16 -4.93
N ILE A 20 16.82 5.26 -4.37
CA ILE A 20 18.02 5.84 -5.00
C ILE A 20 18.93 4.75 -5.57
N ASP A 21 19.27 3.74 -4.75
CA ASP A 21 20.32 2.78 -5.10
C ASP A 21 19.88 1.80 -6.21
N ALA A 22 18.58 1.62 -6.43
CA ALA A 22 18.06 0.80 -7.51
C ALA A 22 17.85 1.57 -8.85
N LEU A 23 18.19 2.85 -8.94
CA LEU A 23 18.06 3.61 -10.20
C LEU A 23 18.95 3.03 -11.30
N ALA A 24 20.25 2.87 -11.02
CA ALA A 24 21.19 2.32 -11.99
C ALA A 24 20.88 0.87 -12.39
N PRO A 25 20.61 -0.07 -11.46
CA PRO A 25 20.23 -1.43 -11.82
C PRO A 25 18.93 -1.53 -12.64
N ARG A 26 17.97 -0.62 -12.41
CA ARG A 26 16.66 -0.69 -13.07
C ARG A 26 16.60 0.04 -14.40
N TRP A 27 17.22 1.21 -14.50
CA TRP A 27 17.14 2.09 -15.69
C TRP A 27 18.49 2.37 -16.35
N GLY A 28 19.60 1.78 -15.87
CA GLY A 28 20.95 2.04 -16.39
C GLY A 28 21.43 3.48 -16.11
N ARG A 29 20.77 4.23 -15.23
CA ARG A 29 20.95 5.68 -14.99
C ARG A 29 20.89 6.00 -13.52
N THR A 30 21.58 7.09 -13.12
CA THR A 30 21.56 7.62 -11.75
C THR A 30 21.02 9.05 -11.66
N ASP A 31 20.78 9.70 -12.82
CA ASP A 31 20.38 11.11 -12.93
C ASP A 31 18.86 11.32 -12.98
N LEU A 32 18.10 10.27 -12.65
CA LEU A 32 16.64 10.33 -12.59
C LEU A 32 16.14 10.91 -11.26
N LEU A 33 15.09 11.72 -11.32
CA LEU A 33 14.35 12.16 -10.13
C LEU A 33 13.42 11.02 -9.66
N PRO A 34 13.66 10.42 -8.47
CA PRO A 34 13.01 9.17 -8.09
C PRO A 34 11.66 9.41 -7.39
N LEU A 35 10.56 9.11 -8.07
CA LEU A 35 9.18 9.21 -7.59
C LEU A 35 8.43 7.88 -7.74
N TRP A 36 9.11 6.74 -7.60
CA TRP A 36 8.60 5.40 -7.91
C TRP A 36 8.34 4.50 -6.68
N VAL A 37 9.27 4.43 -5.72
CA VAL A 37 9.09 3.59 -4.52
C VAL A 37 8.01 4.20 -3.64
N ALA A 38 7.12 3.34 -3.10
CA ALA A 38 6.06 3.76 -2.20
C ALA A 38 6.57 3.91 -0.75
N ASP A 39 7.59 4.74 -0.55
CA ASP A 39 7.98 5.37 0.70
C ASP A 39 7.96 6.90 0.52
N MET A 40 7.83 7.65 1.58
CA MET A 40 7.83 9.10 1.52
C MET A 40 9.25 9.66 1.67
N ASP A 41 9.46 10.90 1.22
CA ASP A 41 10.72 11.63 1.43
C ASP A 41 10.64 12.56 2.64
N PHE A 42 9.61 12.40 3.46
CA PHE A 42 9.47 13.07 4.76
C PHE A 42 10.24 12.32 5.85
N PRO A 43 10.80 13.03 6.85
CA PRO A 43 11.44 12.38 7.98
C PRO A 43 10.44 11.49 8.72
N THR A 44 10.91 10.33 9.19
CA THR A 44 10.17 9.57 10.21
C THR A 44 9.98 10.46 11.44
N PRO A 45 8.77 10.51 12.02
CA PRO A 45 8.50 11.40 13.17
C PRO A 45 9.43 11.20 14.35
N ASP A 46 9.85 12.31 14.98
CA ASP A 46 10.80 12.29 16.07
C ASP A 46 10.39 11.41 17.25
N PHE A 47 9.09 11.39 17.61
CA PHE A 47 8.60 10.53 18.69
C PHE A 47 8.81 9.03 18.44
N ILE A 48 8.91 8.60 17.18
CA ILE A 48 9.27 7.22 16.81
C ILE A 48 10.79 7.04 16.89
N LEU A 49 11.54 7.99 16.33
CA LEU A 49 13.01 7.94 16.38
C LEU A 49 13.51 7.98 17.81
N ASP A 50 12.90 8.76 18.69
CA ASP A 50 13.26 8.86 20.10
C ASP A 50 12.97 7.54 20.84
N ALA A 51 11.80 6.93 20.62
CA ALA A 51 11.50 5.62 21.19
C ALA A 51 12.52 4.53 20.77
N LEU A 52 13.00 4.59 19.52
CA LEU A 52 14.06 3.70 19.03
C LEU A 52 15.43 4.03 19.66
N ARG A 53 15.77 5.30 19.82
CA ARG A 53 17.00 5.75 20.49
C ARG A 53 17.02 5.33 21.96
N ASP A 54 15.90 5.48 22.65
CA ASP A 54 15.75 5.07 24.06
C ASP A 54 15.99 3.56 24.21
N ARG A 55 15.46 2.76 23.26
CA ARG A 55 15.75 1.31 23.26
C ARG A 55 17.23 1.00 23.00
N LEU A 56 17.88 1.75 22.11
CA LEU A 56 19.30 1.60 21.81
C LEU A 56 20.22 2.05 22.97
N ALA A 57 19.73 2.87 23.89
CA ALA A 57 20.47 3.26 25.09
C ALA A 57 20.80 2.04 25.98
N HIS A 58 19.99 0.98 25.91
CA HIS A 58 20.32 -0.30 26.53
C HIS A 58 21.17 -1.17 25.56
N PRO A 59 22.42 -1.52 25.91
CA PRO A 59 23.38 -2.06 24.94
C PRO A 59 23.18 -3.53 24.56
N ILE A 60 22.22 -4.24 25.17
CA ILE A 60 21.97 -5.65 24.89
C ILE A 60 20.74 -5.77 23.99
N LEU A 61 20.94 -6.27 22.75
CA LEU A 61 19.90 -6.56 21.76
C LEU A 61 19.64 -8.06 21.69
N GLY A 62 19.24 -8.64 22.84
CA GLY A 62 18.92 -10.06 22.96
C GLY A 62 17.49 -10.39 22.54
N TYR A 63 17.09 -11.65 22.75
CA TYR A 63 15.70 -12.09 22.53
C TYR A 63 14.74 -11.17 23.29
N THR A 64 13.70 -10.73 22.61
CA THR A 64 12.77 -9.72 23.15
C THR A 64 11.35 -10.24 23.12
N ALA A 65 10.69 -10.22 24.26
CA ALA A 65 9.26 -10.51 24.33
C ALA A 65 8.44 -9.38 23.69
N GLU A 66 7.25 -9.70 23.19
CA GLU A 66 6.29 -8.71 22.74
C GLU A 66 5.95 -7.73 23.88
N PRO A 67 6.12 -6.41 23.71
CA PRO A 67 5.77 -5.44 24.75
C PRO A 67 4.29 -5.51 25.11
N ALA A 68 3.95 -5.37 26.37
CA ALA A 68 2.59 -5.48 26.88
C ALA A 68 1.59 -4.47 26.27
N ASP A 69 2.08 -3.34 25.76
CA ASP A 69 1.31 -2.27 25.14
C ASP A 69 1.20 -2.39 23.60
N TYR A 70 1.87 -3.37 22.98
CA TYR A 70 1.86 -3.54 21.52
C TYR A 70 0.45 -3.80 20.97
N ARG A 71 -0.22 -4.86 21.44
CA ARG A 71 -1.58 -5.18 21.00
C ARG A 71 -2.60 -4.12 21.44
N PRO A 72 -2.59 -3.62 22.69
CA PRO A 72 -3.44 -2.50 23.07
C PRO A 72 -3.30 -1.26 22.19
N ALA A 73 -2.10 -0.89 21.75
CA ALA A 73 -1.92 0.24 20.85
C ALA A 73 -2.62 0.03 19.50
N ILE A 74 -2.58 -1.19 18.94
CA ILE A 74 -3.29 -1.54 17.70
C ILE A 74 -4.79 -1.53 17.92
N VAL A 75 -5.28 -2.13 19.02
CA VAL A 75 -6.71 -2.16 19.37
C VAL A 75 -7.30 -0.76 19.48
N ASP A 76 -6.63 0.11 20.24
CA ASP A 76 -7.06 1.50 20.43
C ASP A 76 -7.06 2.29 19.12
N TRP A 77 -6.02 2.08 18.29
CA TRP A 77 -5.91 2.72 16.97
C TRP A 77 -7.06 2.31 16.05
N MET A 78 -7.33 1.02 15.94
CA MET A 78 -8.43 0.49 15.11
C MET A 78 -9.79 1.02 15.57
N ALA A 79 -10.02 1.07 16.87
CA ALA A 79 -11.25 1.61 17.41
C ALA A 79 -11.42 3.11 17.14
N ALA A 80 -10.35 3.89 17.32
CA ALA A 80 -10.38 5.35 17.20
C ALA A 80 -10.46 5.83 15.73
N HIS A 81 -9.74 5.18 14.82
CA HIS A 81 -9.59 5.67 13.44
C HIS A 81 -10.48 4.95 12.42
N HIS A 82 -10.83 3.68 12.69
CA HIS A 82 -11.62 2.86 11.76
C HIS A 82 -12.96 2.42 12.34
N GLY A 83 -13.26 2.77 13.61
CA GLY A 83 -14.49 2.34 14.29
C GLY A 83 -14.60 0.82 14.46
N TRP A 84 -13.49 0.10 14.30
CA TRP A 84 -13.44 -1.36 14.37
C TRP A 84 -12.91 -1.80 15.74
N ARG A 85 -13.78 -2.35 16.56
CA ARG A 85 -13.40 -2.92 17.87
C ARG A 85 -12.89 -4.34 17.68
N ILE A 86 -11.62 -4.53 17.91
CA ILE A 86 -10.94 -5.82 17.81
C ILE A 86 -10.48 -6.30 19.19
N ALA A 87 -10.32 -7.62 19.34
CA ALA A 87 -9.76 -8.21 20.55
C ALA A 87 -8.23 -8.39 20.41
N PRO A 88 -7.46 -8.21 21.49
CA PRO A 88 -6.00 -8.36 21.43
C PRO A 88 -5.53 -9.74 20.93
N GLU A 89 -6.27 -10.80 21.24
CA GLU A 89 -5.99 -12.17 20.79
C GLU A 89 -6.20 -12.39 19.30
N TRP A 90 -6.87 -11.46 18.59
CA TRP A 90 -7.03 -11.53 17.15
C TRP A 90 -5.76 -11.09 16.39
N ILE A 91 -4.78 -10.53 17.11
CA ILE A 91 -3.59 -9.90 16.53
C ILE A 91 -2.39 -10.84 16.61
N SER A 92 -1.66 -10.97 15.51
CA SER A 92 -0.33 -11.56 15.46
C SER A 92 0.61 -10.67 14.67
N PHE A 93 1.86 -10.57 15.11
CA PHE A 93 2.91 -9.95 14.30
C PHE A 93 3.13 -10.74 13.01
N VAL A 94 3.40 -10.03 11.91
CA VAL A 94 3.93 -10.58 10.66
C VAL A 94 5.03 -9.65 10.12
N PRO A 95 6.12 -10.18 9.55
CA PRO A 95 7.28 -9.37 9.14
C PRO A 95 7.09 -8.70 7.75
N GLY A 96 5.98 -8.01 7.55
CA GLY A 96 5.63 -7.32 6.31
C GLY A 96 4.38 -7.88 5.64
N VAL A 97 3.54 -7.00 5.09
CA VAL A 97 2.23 -7.36 4.52
C VAL A 97 2.36 -8.34 3.34
N VAL A 98 3.28 -8.11 2.41
CA VAL A 98 3.52 -9.03 1.27
C VAL A 98 3.97 -10.42 1.74
N LYS A 99 4.83 -10.47 2.78
CA LYS A 99 5.21 -11.75 3.40
C LYS A 99 4.01 -12.38 4.10
N GLY A 100 3.18 -11.58 4.77
CA GLY A 100 1.92 -12.05 5.36
C GLY A 100 0.99 -12.70 4.34
N ILE A 101 0.85 -12.11 3.14
CA ILE A 101 0.11 -12.72 2.02
C ILE A 101 0.72 -14.09 1.67
N ALA A 102 2.04 -14.19 1.48
CA ALA A 102 2.70 -15.45 1.18
C ALA A 102 2.44 -16.51 2.28
N PHE A 103 2.51 -16.11 3.55
CA PHE A 103 2.25 -17.00 4.69
C PHE A 103 0.80 -17.50 4.72
N VAL A 104 -0.17 -16.64 4.42
CA VAL A 104 -1.57 -17.07 4.30
C VAL A 104 -1.73 -18.05 3.13
N LEU A 105 -1.12 -17.78 1.98
CA LEU A 105 -1.16 -18.71 0.85
C LEU A 105 -0.58 -20.08 1.25
N ASP A 106 0.55 -20.12 1.93
CA ASP A 106 1.18 -21.37 2.38
C ASP A 106 0.38 -22.10 3.47
N ALA A 107 -0.30 -21.35 4.36
CA ALA A 107 -1.10 -21.96 5.42
C ALA A 107 -2.45 -22.51 4.91
N PHE A 108 -3.04 -21.92 3.86
CA PHE A 108 -4.42 -22.19 3.44
C PHE A 108 -4.56 -22.82 2.04
N THR A 109 -3.48 -22.88 1.26
CA THR A 109 -3.52 -23.38 -0.12
C THR A 109 -2.33 -24.30 -0.42
N GLN A 110 -2.40 -24.97 -1.56
CA GLN A 110 -1.34 -25.83 -2.08
C GLN A 110 -0.80 -25.26 -3.41
N PRO A 111 0.42 -25.65 -3.84
CA PRO A 111 0.88 -25.36 -5.19
C PRO A 111 -0.15 -25.79 -6.25
N GLY A 112 -0.39 -24.93 -7.25
CA GLY A 112 -1.41 -25.11 -8.27
C GLY A 112 -2.79 -24.56 -7.94
N ASP A 113 -3.10 -24.25 -6.68
CA ASP A 113 -4.37 -23.60 -6.31
C ASP A 113 -4.51 -22.23 -6.96
N LYS A 114 -5.75 -21.88 -7.32
CA LYS A 114 -6.10 -20.62 -7.98
C LYS A 114 -6.33 -19.52 -6.96
N ILE A 115 -5.69 -18.37 -7.18
CA ILE A 115 -5.77 -17.17 -6.34
C ILE A 115 -6.25 -15.98 -7.15
N LEU A 116 -7.32 -15.35 -6.72
CA LEU A 116 -7.90 -14.16 -7.35
C LEU A 116 -7.15 -12.89 -6.96
N ILE A 117 -6.90 -12.04 -7.95
CA ILE A 117 -6.49 -10.64 -7.79
C ILE A 117 -7.31 -9.76 -8.72
N GLN A 118 -7.32 -8.45 -8.46
CA GLN A 118 -8.13 -7.47 -9.20
C GLN A 118 -7.24 -6.40 -9.86
N PRO A 119 -6.57 -6.73 -11.00
CA PRO A 119 -5.71 -5.76 -11.70
C PRO A 119 -6.53 -4.60 -12.34
N PRO A 120 -5.88 -3.43 -12.60
CA PRO A 120 -4.48 -3.17 -12.23
C PRO A 120 -4.33 -3.09 -10.73
N VAL A 121 -3.40 -3.86 -10.16
CA VAL A 121 -3.21 -3.95 -8.70
C VAL A 121 -1.74 -4.10 -8.37
N TYR A 122 -1.36 -3.85 -7.13
CA TYR A 122 0.01 -3.93 -6.66
C TYR A 122 0.70 -5.21 -7.14
N HIS A 123 1.72 -5.02 -7.95
CA HIS A 123 2.37 -6.09 -8.74
C HIS A 123 2.95 -7.24 -7.90
N LEU A 124 3.32 -6.97 -6.64
CA LEU A 124 3.82 -8.03 -5.75
C LEU A 124 2.74 -9.05 -5.37
N PHE A 125 1.45 -8.77 -5.55
CA PHE A 125 0.42 -9.79 -5.37
C PHE A 125 0.61 -10.92 -6.38
N ARG A 126 0.65 -10.59 -7.67
CA ARG A 126 0.91 -11.54 -8.74
C ARG A 126 2.22 -12.31 -8.52
N LEU A 127 3.31 -11.56 -8.32
CA LEU A 127 4.63 -12.17 -8.15
C LEU A 127 4.70 -13.09 -6.92
N THR A 128 4.02 -12.75 -5.83
CA THR A 128 3.97 -13.59 -4.63
C THR A 128 3.20 -14.89 -4.91
N ILE A 129 2.04 -14.80 -5.56
CA ILE A 129 1.22 -15.95 -5.93
C ILE A 129 2.02 -16.91 -6.84
N GLU A 130 2.62 -16.39 -7.90
CA GLU A 130 3.38 -17.18 -8.89
C GLU A 130 4.64 -17.81 -8.25
N ARG A 131 5.41 -17.02 -7.49
CA ARG A 131 6.64 -17.50 -6.82
C ARG A 131 6.39 -18.53 -5.73
N THR A 132 5.21 -18.55 -5.16
CA THR A 132 4.78 -19.58 -4.21
C THR A 132 4.11 -20.78 -4.90
N GLY A 133 4.16 -20.86 -6.24
CA GLY A 133 3.67 -21.97 -7.04
C GLY A 133 2.15 -22.05 -7.21
N ARG A 134 1.43 -20.95 -6.91
CA ARG A 134 -0.02 -20.85 -7.12
C ARG A 134 -0.33 -20.23 -8.47
N THR A 135 -1.56 -20.39 -8.92
CA THR A 135 -2.04 -19.86 -10.20
C THR A 135 -2.81 -18.58 -9.99
N VAL A 136 -2.40 -17.52 -10.67
CA VAL A 136 -3.13 -16.23 -10.66
C VAL A 136 -4.39 -16.34 -11.50
N VAL A 137 -5.50 -15.85 -10.98
CA VAL A 137 -6.75 -15.62 -11.71
C VAL A 137 -7.07 -14.13 -11.65
N ASP A 138 -7.15 -13.49 -12.80
CA ASP A 138 -7.45 -12.06 -12.90
C ASP A 138 -8.96 -11.82 -12.95
N ASN A 139 -9.42 -10.91 -12.09
CA ASN A 139 -10.70 -10.22 -12.18
C ASN A 139 -10.42 -8.73 -12.40
N PRO A 140 -10.19 -8.29 -13.66
CA PRO A 140 -9.83 -6.90 -13.92
C PRO A 140 -10.89 -5.93 -13.43
N LEU A 141 -10.45 -4.87 -12.81
CA LEU A 141 -11.30 -3.75 -12.43
C LEU A 141 -11.74 -2.98 -13.67
N ARG A 142 -12.93 -2.41 -13.63
CA ARG A 142 -13.42 -1.49 -14.66
C ARG A 142 -13.13 -0.06 -14.28
N MET A 143 -12.62 0.72 -15.22
CA MET A 143 -12.45 2.16 -15.03
C MET A 143 -13.74 2.87 -15.41
N ARG A 144 -14.24 3.72 -14.53
CA ARG A 144 -15.38 4.60 -14.74
C ARG A 144 -14.96 5.85 -15.53
N GLU A 145 -15.93 6.62 -16.00
CA GLU A 145 -15.68 7.88 -16.73
C GLU A 145 -14.91 8.93 -15.87
N ASP A 146 -15.12 8.92 -14.54
CA ASP A 146 -14.41 9.79 -13.61
C ASP A 146 -12.94 9.34 -13.36
N GLY A 147 -12.53 8.18 -13.92
CA GLY A 147 -11.21 7.59 -13.75
C GLY A 147 -11.08 6.69 -12.54
N GLN A 148 -12.10 6.62 -11.68
CA GLN A 148 -12.09 5.70 -10.55
C GLN A 148 -12.38 4.26 -10.99
N TYR A 149 -11.88 3.31 -10.20
CA TYR A 149 -12.11 1.89 -10.44
C TYR A 149 -13.36 1.36 -9.72
N GLU A 150 -13.99 0.38 -10.33
CA GLU A 150 -15.06 -0.41 -9.73
C GLU A 150 -14.83 -1.91 -9.97
N MET A 151 -15.35 -2.75 -9.06
CA MET A 151 -15.26 -4.20 -9.19
C MET A 151 -16.26 -4.73 -10.22
N ASP A 152 -15.79 -5.58 -11.13
CA ASP A 152 -16.64 -6.30 -12.07
C ASP A 152 -17.10 -7.62 -11.47
N PHE A 153 -18.29 -7.63 -10.86
CA PHE A 153 -18.84 -8.81 -10.23
C PHE A 153 -19.35 -9.87 -11.22
N ASP A 154 -19.72 -9.48 -12.42
CA ASP A 154 -20.16 -10.43 -13.45
C ASP A 154 -18.95 -11.22 -13.98
N GLN A 155 -17.86 -10.50 -14.24
CA GLN A 155 -16.60 -11.14 -14.64
C GLN A 155 -16.01 -11.95 -13.46
N LEU A 156 -16.11 -11.45 -12.22
CA LEU A 156 -15.71 -12.20 -11.01
C LEU A 156 -16.45 -13.53 -10.91
N ALA A 157 -17.75 -13.53 -11.13
CA ALA A 157 -18.56 -14.76 -11.10
C ALA A 157 -18.13 -15.76 -12.18
N ALA A 158 -17.73 -15.28 -13.36
CA ALA A 158 -17.29 -16.13 -14.47
C ALA A 158 -15.92 -16.81 -14.22
N VAL A 159 -15.01 -16.18 -13.44
CA VAL A 159 -13.64 -16.69 -13.26
C VAL A 159 -13.36 -17.32 -11.89
N ALA A 160 -14.25 -17.15 -10.93
CA ALA A 160 -14.01 -17.53 -9.53
C ALA A 160 -14.05 -19.05 -9.27
N GLU A 161 -14.45 -19.87 -10.27
CA GLU A 161 -14.59 -21.31 -10.08
C GLU A 161 -13.25 -21.96 -9.70
N GLY A 162 -13.25 -22.67 -8.57
CA GLY A 162 -12.09 -23.38 -8.05
C GLY A 162 -11.04 -22.47 -7.36
N CYS A 163 -11.26 -21.16 -7.28
CA CYS A 163 -10.40 -20.27 -6.55
C CYS A 163 -10.49 -20.52 -5.04
N LYS A 164 -9.37 -20.38 -4.33
CA LYS A 164 -9.26 -20.62 -2.90
C LYS A 164 -9.14 -19.35 -2.07
N VAL A 165 -8.44 -18.37 -2.61
CA VAL A 165 -8.16 -17.09 -1.93
C VAL A 165 -8.39 -15.95 -2.91
N LEU A 166 -8.89 -14.82 -2.39
CA LEU A 166 -8.86 -13.52 -3.05
C LEU A 166 -7.95 -12.59 -2.25
N VAL A 167 -6.95 -11.99 -2.91
CA VAL A 167 -6.11 -10.96 -2.31
C VAL A 167 -6.71 -9.60 -2.67
N LEU A 168 -7.33 -8.97 -1.68
CA LEU A 168 -7.98 -7.67 -1.80
C LEU A 168 -6.99 -6.55 -1.44
N CYS A 169 -6.87 -5.53 -2.28
CA CYS A 169 -6.17 -4.29 -1.99
C CYS A 169 -7.16 -3.23 -1.48
N ASN A 170 -7.11 -2.89 -0.20
CA ASN A 170 -8.10 -2.03 0.46
C ASN A 170 -7.46 -1.10 1.52
N PRO A 171 -7.22 0.18 1.24
CA PRO A 171 -7.47 0.92 -0.01
C PRO A 171 -6.63 0.44 -1.19
N HIS A 172 -7.14 0.68 -2.39
CA HIS A 172 -6.59 0.13 -3.62
C HIS A 172 -5.34 0.89 -4.11
N ASN A 173 -4.32 0.17 -4.53
CA ASN A 173 -3.11 0.67 -5.19
C ASN A 173 -2.96 -0.05 -6.54
N PRO A 174 -2.90 0.65 -7.69
CA PRO A 174 -2.45 2.04 -7.85
C PRO A 174 -3.56 3.11 -7.86
N GLY A 175 -4.84 2.75 -7.99
CA GLY A 175 -5.92 3.71 -8.22
C GLY A 175 -6.32 4.56 -7.02
N GLY A 176 -5.82 4.25 -5.81
CA GLY A 176 -6.13 5.03 -4.61
C GLY A 176 -7.59 4.92 -4.13
N ARG A 177 -8.34 3.92 -4.59
CA ARG A 177 -9.77 3.76 -4.27
C ARG A 177 -9.99 3.30 -2.84
N CYS A 178 -10.83 4.00 -2.07
CA CYS A 178 -11.46 3.50 -0.86
C CYS A 178 -12.76 2.79 -1.24
N TRP A 179 -12.80 1.47 -1.08
CA TRP A 179 -14.01 0.70 -1.41
C TRP A 179 -15.14 1.05 -0.44
N ASP A 180 -16.32 1.30 -0.99
CA ASP A 180 -17.49 1.58 -0.19
C ASP A 180 -18.03 0.29 0.50
N ARG A 181 -18.81 0.50 1.58
CA ARG A 181 -19.33 -0.59 2.41
C ARG A 181 -20.21 -1.57 1.64
N ALA A 182 -21.00 -1.09 0.68
CA ALA A 182 -21.90 -1.94 -0.10
C ALA A 182 -21.13 -2.86 -1.04
N THR A 183 -20.12 -2.31 -1.73
CA THR A 183 -19.20 -3.08 -2.59
C THR A 183 -18.48 -4.17 -1.79
N LEU A 184 -17.93 -3.82 -0.62
CA LEU A 184 -17.22 -4.79 0.23
C LEU A 184 -18.19 -5.85 0.83
N ALA A 185 -19.41 -5.49 1.19
CA ALA A 185 -20.42 -6.44 1.66
C ALA A 185 -20.78 -7.45 0.57
N ARG A 186 -21.02 -6.98 -0.65
CA ARG A 186 -21.27 -7.86 -1.81
C ARG A 186 -20.10 -8.81 -2.08
N LEU A 187 -18.86 -8.30 -1.98
CA LEU A 187 -17.67 -9.14 -2.14
C LEU A 187 -17.55 -10.19 -1.03
N ALA A 188 -17.85 -9.82 0.22
CA ALA A 188 -17.80 -10.75 1.36
C ALA A 188 -18.80 -11.90 1.20
N GLU A 189 -20.05 -11.59 0.84
CA GLU A 189 -21.09 -12.59 0.57
C GLU A 189 -20.68 -13.50 -0.58
N PHE A 190 -20.24 -12.91 -1.71
CA PHE A 190 -19.77 -13.67 -2.88
C PHE A 190 -18.66 -14.66 -2.54
N CYS A 191 -17.65 -14.20 -1.78
CA CYS A 191 -16.51 -15.04 -1.40
C CYS A 191 -16.91 -16.14 -0.40
N ALA A 192 -17.75 -15.82 0.58
CA ALA A 192 -18.20 -16.79 1.58
C ALA A 192 -19.05 -17.91 0.96
N GLU A 193 -20.01 -17.58 0.07
CA GLU A 193 -20.80 -18.56 -0.66
C GLU A 193 -19.95 -19.57 -1.44
N ARG A 194 -18.80 -19.12 -1.96
CA ARG A 194 -17.87 -19.94 -2.77
C ARG A 194 -16.69 -20.50 -1.98
N LYS A 195 -16.65 -20.26 -0.67
CA LYS A 195 -15.56 -20.68 0.23
C LYS A 195 -14.19 -20.14 -0.23
N ILE A 196 -14.16 -18.91 -0.72
CA ILE A 196 -12.96 -18.18 -1.11
C ILE A 196 -12.54 -17.32 0.09
N LEU A 197 -11.40 -17.63 0.71
CA LEU A 197 -10.85 -16.83 1.81
C LEU A 197 -10.41 -15.47 1.28
N VAL A 198 -10.75 -14.38 1.99
CA VAL A 198 -10.27 -13.03 1.64
C VAL A 198 -9.06 -12.66 2.46
N VAL A 199 -7.96 -12.32 1.80
CA VAL A 199 -6.80 -11.68 2.41
C VAL A 199 -6.85 -10.19 2.07
N SER A 200 -7.21 -9.36 3.06
CA SER A 200 -7.32 -7.92 2.88
C SER A 200 -6.01 -7.24 3.22
N ASP A 201 -5.31 -6.74 2.21
CA ASP A 201 -4.15 -5.84 2.40
C ASP A 201 -4.66 -4.43 2.69
N GLU A 202 -4.55 -4.02 3.96
CA GLU A 202 -5.02 -2.73 4.45
C GLU A 202 -3.86 -1.80 4.86
N ILE A 203 -2.68 -1.96 4.23
CA ILE A 203 -1.48 -1.19 4.55
C ILE A 203 -1.65 0.33 4.32
N HIS A 204 -2.62 0.74 3.50
CA HIS A 204 -2.96 2.15 3.23
C HIS A 204 -4.18 2.64 4.04
N ALA A 205 -4.72 1.85 4.98
CA ALA A 205 -5.94 2.15 5.73
C ALA A 205 -5.97 3.54 6.39
N ASP A 206 -4.83 3.95 6.98
CA ASP A 206 -4.71 5.21 7.72
C ASP A 206 -4.53 6.44 6.83
N MET A 207 -4.57 6.26 5.51
CA MET A 207 -4.18 7.29 4.53
C MET A 207 -5.35 7.75 3.65
N ALA A 208 -6.59 7.68 4.15
CA ALA A 208 -7.76 8.23 3.47
C ALA A 208 -7.64 9.76 3.33
N LEU A 209 -8.00 10.28 2.16
CA LEU A 209 -7.82 11.65 1.69
C LEU A 209 -9.15 12.27 1.28
N PHE A 210 -9.22 13.59 1.20
CA PHE A 210 -10.35 14.36 0.66
C PHE A 210 -11.70 14.00 1.31
N GLY A 211 -11.68 13.63 2.60
CA GLY A 211 -12.88 13.23 3.33
C GLY A 211 -13.38 11.80 3.06
N ALA A 212 -12.69 11.04 2.22
CA ALA A 212 -12.96 9.61 2.07
C ALA A 212 -12.69 8.86 3.39
N ARG A 213 -13.26 7.67 3.52
CA ARG A 213 -13.09 6.82 4.71
C ARG A 213 -12.75 5.41 4.30
N HIS A 214 -11.74 4.87 4.94
CA HIS A 214 -11.45 3.45 4.85
C HIS A 214 -12.50 2.64 5.63
N CYS A 215 -12.92 1.51 5.03
CA CYS A 215 -13.74 0.50 5.69
C CYS A 215 -12.91 -0.78 5.83
N PRO A 216 -12.52 -1.20 7.05
CA PRO A 216 -11.85 -2.49 7.23
C PRO A 216 -12.76 -3.62 6.75
N PHE A 217 -12.25 -4.52 5.92
CA PHE A 217 -13.06 -5.57 5.29
C PHE A 217 -13.77 -6.45 6.33
N ALA A 218 -13.04 -6.91 7.35
CA ALA A 218 -13.60 -7.75 8.41
C ALA A 218 -14.66 -7.05 9.28
N ALA A 219 -14.70 -5.70 9.28
CA ALA A 219 -15.69 -4.92 10.04
C ALA A 219 -17.02 -4.72 9.30
N ILE A 220 -17.11 -5.16 8.04
CA ILE A 220 -18.30 -4.94 7.20
C ILE A 220 -19.51 -5.74 7.71
N SER A 221 -19.29 -7.01 8.04
CA SER A 221 -20.35 -7.95 8.48
C SER A 221 -19.74 -9.13 9.24
N ALA A 222 -20.57 -9.90 9.91
CA ALA A 222 -20.18 -11.16 10.54
C ALA A 222 -19.64 -12.17 9.49
N CYS A 223 -20.19 -12.16 8.28
CA CYS A 223 -19.74 -12.98 7.18
C CYS A 223 -18.31 -12.61 6.74
N ALA A 224 -18.01 -11.32 6.60
CA ALA A 224 -16.67 -10.83 6.30
C ALA A 224 -15.66 -11.18 7.40
N ALA A 225 -16.04 -11.01 8.67
CA ALA A 225 -15.21 -11.37 9.82
C ALA A 225 -14.86 -12.86 9.86
N ALA A 226 -15.85 -13.72 9.56
CA ALA A 226 -15.70 -15.18 9.58
C ALA A 226 -14.87 -15.75 8.41
N ASN A 227 -14.62 -14.96 7.35
CA ASN A 227 -13.97 -15.44 6.11
C ASN A 227 -12.85 -14.53 5.63
N SER A 228 -12.14 -13.86 6.55
CA SER A 228 -11.05 -12.99 6.16
C SER A 228 -9.88 -12.95 7.13
N ILE A 229 -8.72 -12.59 6.59
CA ILE A 229 -7.49 -12.23 7.31
C ILE A 229 -7.12 -10.82 6.85
N THR A 230 -7.09 -9.86 7.78
CA THR A 230 -6.67 -8.48 7.52
C THR A 230 -5.19 -8.33 7.82
N LEU A 231 -4.44 -7.73 6.91
CA LEU A 231 -3.02 -7.41 7.08
C LEU A 231 -2.86 -5.88 7.14
N GLY A 232 -2.30 -5.39 8.23
CA GLY A 232 -2.10 -3.96 8.46
C GLY A 232 -0.68 -3.62 8.90
N ALA A 233 -0.32 -2.34 8.84
CA ALA A 233 0.99 -1.87 9.24
C ALA A 233 1.03 -0.34 9.45
N PRO A 234 1.82 0.20 10.39
CA PRO A 234 2.08 1.64 10.49
C PRO A 234 3.07 2.13 9.41
N THR A 235 3.67 1.22 8.64
CA THR A 235 4.88 1.47 7.85
C THR A 235 4.69 2.44 6.70
N LYS A 236 3.52 2.48 6.07
CA LYS A 236 3.21 3.47 5.01
C LYS A 236 2.83 4.81 5.60
N THR A 237 2.00 4.81 6.61
CA THR A 237 1.48 6.02 7.26
C THR A 237 2.59 6.85 7.90
N PHE A 238 3.55 6.20 8.57
CA PHE A 238 4.60 6.87 9.34
C PHE A 238 6.01 6.74 8.73
N ASN A 239 6.08 6.33 7.46
CA ASN A 239 7.35 6.19 6.73
C ASN A 239 8.37 5.26 7.42
N LEU A 240 7.91 4.06 7.82
CA LEU A 240 8.68 3.07 8.60
C LEU A 240 8.98 1.78 7.82
N ALA A 241 8.94 1.79 6.49
CA ALA A 241 9.04 0.57 5.68
C ALA A 241 10.30 -0.26 6.01
N GLY A 242 11.41 0.38 6.32
CA GLY A 242 12.68 -0.27 6.68
C GLY A 242 12.67 -0.97 8.05
N VAL A 243 11.71 -0.66 8.94
CA VAL A 243 11.57 -1.30 10.27
C VAL A 243 10.87 -2.66 10.16
N VAL A 244 10.17 -2.91 9.04
CA VAL A 244 9.49 -4.20 8.77
C VAL A 244 8.50 -4.57 9.88
N SER A 245 7.58 -3.66 10.21
CA SER A 245 6.54 -3.90 11.20
C SER A 245 5.17 -4.00 10.54
N SER A 246 4.50 -5.12 10.76
CA SER A 246 3.14 -5.38 10.27
C SER A 246 2.43 -6.35 11.21
N TYR A 247 1.12 -6.44 11.08
CA TYR A 247 0.30 -7.35 11.88
C TYR A 247 -0.82 -7.96 11.04
N ALA A 248 -1.25 -9.14 11.45
CA ALA A 248 -2.48 -9.77 11.00
C ALA A 248 -3.56 -9.62 12.06
N ILE A 249 -4.80 -9.38 11.62
CA ILE A 249 -6.00 -9.38 12.47
C ILE A 249 -6.95 -10.46 11.94
N VAL A 250 -7.26 -11.45 12.77
CA VAL A 250 -8.08 -12.61 12.39
C VAL A 250 -9.20 -12.82 13.42
N PRO A 251 -10.44 -12.34 13.14
CA PRO A 251 -11.55 -12.44 14.09
C PRO A 251 -12.03 -13.87 14.32
N ASP A 252 -12.12 -14.68 13.26
CA ASP A 252 -12.62 -16.06 13.32
C ASP A 252 -11.64 -17.00 14.05
N ASP A 253 -12.16 -17.77 15.01
CA ASP A 253 -11.36 -18.62 15.88
C ASP A 253 -10.65 -19.75 15.10
N GLY A 254 -11.32 -20.36 14.13
CA GLY A 254 -10.77 -21.46 13.35
C GLY A 254 -9.69 -21.00 12.39
N LEU A 255 -9.93 -19.88 11.67
CA LEU A 255 -8.92 -19.28 10.80
C LEU A 255 -7.72 -18.78 11.61
N ARG A 256 -7.99 -18.15 12.78
CA ARG A 256 -6.96 -17.62 13.67
C ARG A 256 -6.07 -18.72 14.22
N GLN A 257 -6.65 -19.77 14.79
CA GLN A 257 -5.87 -20.90 15.32
C GLN A 257 -5.00 -21.49 14.23
N ARG A 258 -5.57 -21.82 13.07
CA ARG A 258 -4.82 -22.41 11.95
C ARG A 258 -3.67 -21.52 11.49
N PHE A 259 -3.89 -20.22 11.34
CA PHE A 259 -2.87 -19.31 10.84
C PHE A 259 -1.79 -19.01 11.88
N PHE A 260 -2.19 -18.77 13.14
CA PHE A 260 -1.22 -18.45 14.19
C PHE A 260 -0.40 -19.66 14.60
N ASP A 261 -0.98 -20.86 14.65
CA ASP A 261 -0.22 -22.10 14.86
C ASP A 261 0.78 -22.34 13.72
N TRP A 262 0.38 -22.03 12.47
CA TRP A 262 1.28 -22.14 11.32
C TRP A 262 2.46 -21.16 11.41
N LEU A 263 2.22 -19.92 11.84
CA LEU A 263 3.25 -18.90 12.08
C LEU A 263 4.18 -19.33 13.24
N GLN A 264 3.60 -19.75 14.36
CA GLN A 264 4.35 -20.15 15.55
C GLN A 264 5.25 -21.37 15.28
N ALA A 265 4.75 -22.37 14.57
CA ALA A 265 5.54 -23.56 14.22
C ALA A 265 6.77 -23.25 13.37
N ARG A 266 6.88 -22.02 12.84
CA ARG A 266 7.97 -21.52 11.99
C ARG A 266 8.69 -20.31 12.58
N GLU A 267 8.32 -19.90 13.80
CA GLU A 267 8.87 -18.73 14.50
C GLU A 267 8.74 -17.42 13.68
N LEU A 268 7.68 -17.31 12.86
CA LEU A 268 7.47 -16.18 11.96
C LEU A 268 6.63 -15.05 12.58
N ASN A 269 6.08 -15.26 13.76
CA ASN A 269 5.33 -14.30 14.55
C ASN A 269 6.16 -13.60 15.63
N GLU A 270 7.47 -13.84 15.67
CA GLU A 270 8.37 -13.17 16.58
C GLU A 270 8.88 -11.85 15.97
N PRO A 271 8.55 -10.70 16.58
CA PRO A 271 9.00 -9.42 16.08
C PRO A 271 10.47 -9.16 16.38
N THR A 272 11.12 -8.37 15.53
CA THR A 272 12.42 -7.76 15.90
C THR A 272 12.22 -6.79 17.05
N VAL A 273 13.30 -6.52 17.82
CA VAL A 273 13.24 -5.59 18.97
C VAL A 273 12.68 -4.21 18.63
N PHE A 274 12.85 -3.73 17.40
CA PHE A 274 12.44 -2.38 17.00
C PHE A 274 11.01 -2.28 16.48
N ALA A 275 10.49 -3.36 15.88
CA ALA A 275 9.19 -3.33 15.21
C ALA A 275 8.01 -3.00 16.15
N PRO A 276 7.85 -3.64 17.32
CA PRO A 276 6.78 -3.30 18.26
C PRO A 276 6.94 -1.90 18.85
N ILE A 277 8.17 -1.50 19.17
CA ILE A 277 8.46 -0.17 19.76
C ILE A 277 8.04 0.94 18.80
N ALA A 278 8.44 0.81 17.53
CA ALA A 278 8.05 1.77 16.50
C ALA A 278 6.52 1.79 16.29
N THR A 279 5.86 0.63 16.32
CA THR A 279 4.39 0.54 16.18
C THR A 279 3.67 1.20 17.33
N VAL A 280 4.09 0.93 18.58
CA VAL A 280 3.52 1.56 19.79
C VAL A 280 3.69 3.07 19.73
N ALA A 281 4.90 3.57 19.47
CA ALA A 281 5.16 5.00 19.34
C ALA A 281 4.31 5.64 18.23
N ALA A 282 4.19 4.99 17.06
CA ALA A 282 3.37 5.45 15.95
C ALA A 282 1.91 5.60 16.34
N PHE A 283 1.31 4.58 16.93
CA PHE A 283 -0.13 4.56 17.23
C PHE A 283 -0.50 5.35 18.49
N ARG A 284 0.42 5.47 19.47
CA ARG A 284 0.16 6.28 20.67
C ARG A 284 0.33 7.79 20.45
N HIS A 285 1.23 8.20 19.55
CA HIS A 285 1.60 9.61 19.40
C HIS A 285 1.42 10.17 17.99
N GLY A 286 1.04 9.32 17.01
CA GLY A 286 1.15 9.67 15.59
C GLY A 286 0.01 10.48 14.99
N GLU A 287 -1.15 10.62 15.65
CA GLU A 287 -2.36 11.20 15.03
C GLU A 287 -2.14 12.62 14.51
N LYS A 288 -1.46 13.47 15.27
CA LYS A 288 -1.20 14.85 14.85
C LYS A 288 -0.32 14.89 13.59
N TRP A 289 0.77 14.10 13.59
CA TRP A 289 1.67 14.02 12.43
C TRP A 289 0.94 13.46 11.21
N ARG A 290 0.19 12.38 11.37
CA ARG A 290 -0.61 11.76 10.30
C ARG A 290 -1.55 12.78 9.65
N ARG A 291 -2.31 13.51 10.45
CA ARG A 291 -3.27 14.50 9.93
C ARG A 291 -2.57 15.63 9.16
N GLU A 292 -1.45 16.15 9.67
CA GLU A 292 -0.69 17.20 8.99
C GLU A 292 -0.01 16.68 7.73
N MET A 293 0.51 15.46 7.74
CA MET A 293 1.08 14.80 6.57
C MET A 293 0.02 14.57 5.48
N LEU A 294 -1.17 14.07 5.85
CA LEU A 294 -2.26 13.88 4.89
C LEU A 294 -2.71 15.20 4.25
N ALA A 295 -2.81 16.28 5.02
CA ALA A 295 -3.13 17.59 4.48
C ALA A 295 -2.07 18.08 3.48
N TYR A 296 -0.79 17.85 3.76
CA TYR A 296 0.30 18.18 2.85
C TYR A 296 0.25 17.33 1.57
N VAL A 297 -0.03 16.03 1.69
CA VAL A 297 -0.21 15.13 0.54
C VAL A 297 -1.41 15.55 -0.32
N GLU A 298 -2.54 15.93 0.30
CA GLU A 298 -3.69 16.48 -0.44
C GLU A 298 -3.33 17.73 -1.22
N ASP A 299 -2.56 18.63 -0.63
CA ASP A 299 -2.11 19.84 -1.32
C ASP A 299 -1.14 19.53 -2.48
N ASN A 300 -0.29 18.53 -2.32
CA ASN A 300 0.56 18.02 -3.39
C ASN A 300 -0.27 17.42 -4.55
N ILE A 301 -1.32 16.66 -4.24
CA ILE A 301 -2.23 16.11 -5.25
C ILE A 301 -2.94 17.25 -6.01
N ARG A 302 -3.50 18.24 -5.29
CA ARG A 302 -4.13 19.41 -5.92
C ARG A 302 -3.18 20.19 -6.83
N PHE A 303 -1.92 20.31 -6.42
CA PHE A 303 -0.88 20.91 -7.25
C PHE A 303 -0.67 20.14 -8.56
N VAL A 304 -0.47 18.81 -8.48
CA VAL A 304 -0.27 17.96 -9.67
C VAL A 304 -1.48 18.06 -10.62
N GLU A 305 -2.71 18.02 -10.09
CA GLU A 305 -3.93 18.15 -10.87
C GLU A 305 -4.03 19.51 -11.58
N ALA A 306 -3.73 20.59 -10.84
CA ALA A 306 -3.77 21.94 -11.41
C ALA A 306 -2.70 22.11 -12.50
N TYR A 307 -1.49 21.64 -12.23
CA TYR A 307 -0.38 21.72 -13.16
C TYR A 307 -0.65 20.92 -14.46
N CYS A 308 -1.14 19.69 -14.34
CA CYS A 308 -1.49 18.88 -15.50
C CYS A 308 -2.59 19.53 -16.33
N ARG A 309 -3.65 20.04 -15.70
CA ARG A 309 -4.75 20.73 -16.41
C ARG A 309 -4.25 21.96 -17.22
N GLU A 310 -3.28 22.68 -16.69
CA GLU A 310 -2.77 23.92 -17.32
C GLU A 310 -1.67 23.66 -18.36
N HIS A 311 -0.77 22.73 -18.09
CA HIS A 311 0.45 22.54 -18.87
C HIS A 311 0.58 21.17 -19.55
N LEU A 312 -0.20 20.18 -19.16
CA LEU A 312 -0.12 18.80 -19.62
C LEU A 312 -1.53 18.21 -19.85
N PRO A 313 -2.39 18.80 -20.71
CA PRO A 313 -3.79 18.39 -20.82
C PRO A 313 -3.97 16.91 -21.24
N ALA A 314 -2.99 16.31 -21.92
CA ALA A 314 -2.99 14.89 -22.31
C ALA A 314 -2.51 13.94 -21.19
N VAL A 315 -2.15 14.43 -20.02
CA VAL A 315 -1.80 13.64 -18.84
C VAL A 315 -2.83 13.91 -17.75
N ARG A 316 -3.70 12.96 -17.46
CA ARG A 316 -4.79 13.09 -16.51
C ARG A 316 -4.46 12.41 -15.18
N PRO A 317 -4.16 13.14 -14.10
CA PRO A 317 -4.04 12.56 -12.77
C PRO A 317 -5.42 12.07 -12.29
N ILE A 318 -5.48 10.81 -11.86
CA ILE A 318 -6.68 10.26 -11.20
C ILE A 318 -6.56 10.59 -9.72
N ARG A 319 -7.51 11.39 -9.19
CA ARG A 319 -7.50 11.79 -7.78
C ARG A 319 -7.65 10.57 -6.88
N PRO A 320 -6.65 10.23 -6.05
CA PRO A 320 -6.79 9.12 -5.11
C PRO A 320 -7.68 9.50 -3.93
N GLU A 321 -8.47 8.55 -3.44
CA GLU A 321 -9.21 8.66 -2.18
C GLU A 321 -8.37 8.21 -0.98
N ALA A 322 -7.19 7.61 -1.22
CA ALA A 322 -6.23 7.22 -0.20
C ALA A 322 -4.82 7.09 -0.78
N SER A 323 -3.81 7.12 0.11
CA SER A 323 -2.39 6.97 -0.22
C SER A 323 -1.76 8.25 -0.76
N PHE A 324 -0.43 8.22 -0.91
CA PHE A 324 0.39 9.29 -1.53
C PHE A 324 0.81 8.91 -2.96
N LEU A 325 0.03 8.05 -3.62
CA LEU A 325 0.32 7.54 -4.96
C LEU A 325 -0.76 8.03 -5.91
N VAL A 326 -0.36 8.72 -6.97
CA VAL A 326 -1.25 9.24 -8.00
C VAL A 326 -1.10 8.42 -9.26
N TRP A 327 -2.22 7.94 -9.79
CA TRP A 327 -2.28 7.21 -11.05
C TRP A 327 -2.46 8.22 -12.19
N LEU A 328 -1.48 8.33 -13.08
CA LEU A 328 -1.47 9.23 -14.21
C LEU A 328 -1.98 8.50 -15.44
N ASP A 329 -3.11 8.89 -15.97
CA ASP A 329 -3.61 8.43 -17.27
C ASP A 329 -2.90 9.21 -18.38
N CYS A 330 -2.04 8.53 -19.11
CA CYS A 330 -1.23 9.11 -20.18
C CYS A 330 -1.71 8.66 -21.58
N ARG A 331 -2.86 7.98 -21.69
CA ARG A 331 -3.37 7.40 -22.95
C ARG A 331 -3.67 8.44 -24.01
N GLU A 332 -4.04 9.66 -23.62
CA GLU A 332 -4.29 10.77 -24.58
C GLU A 332 -3.00 11.31 -25.22
N LEU A 333 -1.81 10.92 -24.73
CA LEU A 333 -0.54 11.20 -25.43
C LEU A 333 -0.43 10.41 -26.74
N GLY A 334 -1.19 9.32 -26.91
CA GLY A 334 -1.18 8.50 -28.11
C GLY A 334 0.14 7.76 -28.37
N LEU A 335 0.98 7.59 -27.34
CA LEU A 335 2.29 6.95 -27.44
C LEU A 335 2.17 5.42 -27.31
N ALA A 336 3.03 4.70 -28.03
CA ALA A 336 3.29 3.30 -27.74
C ALA A 336 3.96 3.17 -26.35
N HIS A 337 3.93 1.97 -25.77
CA HIS A 337 4.43 1.74 -24.40
C HIS A 337 5.91 2.14 -24.23
N ASP A 338 6.77 1.71 -25.14
CA ASP A 338 8.21 2.02 -25.09
C ASP A 338 8.46 3.53 -25.22
N ASP A 339 7.72 4.21 -26.12
CA ASP A 339 7.81 5.66 -26.28
C ASP A 339 7.34 6.41 -25.03
N LEU A 340 6.33 5.89 -24.32
CA LEU A 340 5.90 6.45 -23.04
C LEU A 340 6.98 6.30 -21.97
N LEU A 341 7.65 5.16 -21.91
CA LEU A 341 8.79 4.96 -20.99
C LEU A 341 9.95 5.88 -21.34
N ASP A 342 10.31 6.01 -22.61
CA ASP A 342 11.35 6.94 -23.08
C ASP A 342 11.02 8.40 -22.72
N LEU A 343 9.75 8.80 -22.86
CA LEU A 343 9.29 10.12 -22.46
C LEU A 343 9.60 10.39 -20.97
N PHE A 344 9.24 9.47 -20.08
CA PHE A 344 9.45 9.66 -18.64
C PHE A 344 10.94 9.51 -18.26
N VAL A 345 11.61 8.46 -18.72
CA VAL A 345 12.97 8.12 -18.28
C VAL A 345 14.01 8.95 -19.02
N ASP A 346 13.98 8.95 -20.36
CA ASP A 346 15.06 9.53 -21.15
C ASP A 346 14.88 11.01 -21.46
N LYS A 347 13.66 11.49 -21.66
CA LYS A 347 13.40 12.90 -21.93
C LYS A 347 13.14 13.69 -20.64
N ALA A 348 12.19 13.26 -19.81
CA ALA A 348 11.84 13.98 -18.58
C ALA A 348 12.79 13.69 -17.39
N ARG A 349 13.61 12.65 -17.44
CA ARG A 349 14.52 12.25 -16.34
C ARG A 349 13.75 11.96 -15.04
N LEU A 350 12.64 11.24 -15.16
CA LEU A 350 11.79 10.85 -14.03
C LEU A 350 11.75 9.32 -13.89
N ALA A 351 11.99 8.81 -12.69
CA ALA A 351 11.77 7.42 -12.37
C ALA A 351 10.39 7.27 -11.69
N LEU A 352 9.41 6.81 -12.45
CA LEU A 352 8.06 6.45 -11.98
C LEU A 352 7.86 4.94 -12.11
N ASN A 353 6.79 4.42 -11.49
CA ASN A 353 6.37 3.06 -11.80
C ASN A 353 5.55 3.04 -13.09
N ASP A 354 5.98 2.16 -13.99
CA ASP A 354 5.28 1.80 -15.20
C ASP A 354 3.93 1.14 -14.87
N GLY A 355 2.90 1.54 -15.61
CA GLY A 355 1.55 1.03 -15.39
C GLY A 355 1.38 -0.44 -15.74
N GLU A 356 2.06 -0.95 -16.75
CA GLU A 356 1.95 -2.35 -17.16
C GLU A 356 2.39 -3.34 -16.08
N MET A 357 3.29 -2.92 -15.18
CA MET A 357 3.70 -3.76 -14.06
C MET A 357 2.54 -4.09 -13.08
N PHE A 358 1.45 -3.31 -13.11
CA PHE A 358 0.26 -3.55 -12.28
C PHE A 358 -0.73 -4.54 -12.91
N GLY A 359 -0.43 -5.03 -14.11
CA GLY A 359 -1.23 -6.03 -14.82
C GLY A 359 -2.31 -5.41 -15.73
N THR A 360 -3.30 -6.21 -16.06
CA THR A 360 -4.38 -5.85 -16.99
C THR A 360 -5.00 -4.50 -16.63
N GLY A 361 -5.10 -3.59 -17.61
CA GLY A 361 -5.63 -2.24 -17.44
C GLY A 361 -4.59 -1.20 -17.01
N GLY A 362 -3.29 -1.58 -16.90
CA GLY A 362 -2.21 -0.66 -16.55
C GLY A 362 -1.52 0.02 -17.75
N ALA A 363 -1.70 -0.49 -18.95
CA ALA A 363 -1.09 0.07 -20.17
C ALA A 363 -1.50 1.54 -20.40
N GLY A 364 -0.52 2.39 -20.71
CA GLY A 364 -0.72 3.83 -20.91
C GLY A 364 -0.83 4.64 -19.62
N PHE A 365 -0.55 4.02 -18.47
CA PHE A 365 -0.53 4.70 -17.17
C PHE A 365 0.87 4.74 -16.56
N MET A 366 1.08 5.74 -15.68
CA MET A 366 2.27 5.84 -14.83
C MET A 366 1.85 6.12 -13.39
N ARG A 367 2.55 5.57 -12.38
CA ARG A 367 2.26 5.84 -10.98
C ARG A 367 3.29 6.79 -10.39
N LEU A 368 2.82 7.99 -9.98
CA LEU A 368 3.60 9.05 -9.36
C LEU A 368 3.47 8.98 -7.83
N ASN A 369 4.60 9.01 -7.12
CA ASN A 369 4.64 9.20 -5.67
C ASN A 369 4.68 10.70 -5.36
N VAL A 370 3.68 11.21 -4.63
CA VAL A 370 3.58 12.62 -4.21
C VAL A 370 3.90 12.85 -2.73
N GLY A 371 4.33 11.80 -2.02
CA GLY A 371 4.82 11.86 -0.64
C GLY A 371 6.25 12.42 -0.57
N THR A 372 6.46 13.62 -1.10
CA THR A 372 7.77 14.28 -1.24
C THR A 372 7.60 15.80 -1.06
N PRO A 373 8.66 16.57 -0.75
CA PRO A 373 8.58 18.03 -0.69
C PRO A 373 8.04 18.65 -1.98
N ARG A 374 7.24 19.71 -1.85
CA ARG A 374 6.61 20.41 -2.98
C ARG A 374 7.60 20.79 -4.08
N ALA A 375 8.78 21.31 -3.73
CA ALA A 375 9.81 21.68 -4.70
C ALA A 375 10.27 20.53 -5.60
N VAL A 376 10.26 19.29 -5.08
CA VAL A 376 10.59 18.09 -5.86
C VAL A 376 9.50 17.81 -6.91
N LEU A 377 8.22 17.95 -6.52
CA LEU A 377 7.10 17.79 -7.47
C LEU A 377 7.07 18.89 -8.52
N GLU A 378 7.35 20.14 -8.14
CA GLU A 378 7.47 21.26 -9.09
C GLU A 378 8.53 20.97 -10.14
N GLN A 379 9.71 20.52 -9.72
CA GLN A 379 10.78 20.10 -10.64
C GLN A 379 10.34 18.95 -11.54
N ALA A 380 9.66 17.93 -10.99
CA ALA A 380 9.18 16.79 -11.74
C ALA A 380 8.17 17.20 -12.84
N MET A 381 7.20 18.02 -12.46
CA MET A 381 6.16 18.46 -13.40
C MET A 381 6.71 19.37 -14.48
N GLN A 382 7.66 20.25 -14.17
CA GLN A 382 8.37 21.09 -15.16
C GLN A 382 9.16 20.26 -16.16
N ARG A 383 9.89 19.22 -15.68
CA ARG A 383 10.63 18.28 -16.55
C ARG A 383 9.69 17.54 -17.49
N LEU A 384 8.56 17.05 -16.96
CA LEU A 384 7.55 16.34 -17.76
C LEU A 384 6.95 17.27 -18.82
N ALA A 385 6.59 18.49 -18.46
CA ALA A 385 6.02 19.46 -19.41
C ALA A 385 7.02 19.81 -20.52
N ALA A 386 8.29 20.03 -20.18
CA ALA A 386 9.34 20.28 -21.18
C ALA A 386 9.57 19.10 -22.12
N ALA A 387 9.43 17.86 -21.63
CA ALA A 387 9.56 16.67 -22.45
C ALA A 387 8.35 16.46 -23.37
N VAL A 388 7.12 16.65 -22.87
CA VAL A 388 5.88 16.54 -23.67
C VAL A 388 5.84 17.59 -24.76
N ALA A 389 6.32 18.82 -24.51
CA ALA A 389 6.37 19.87 -25.50
C ALA A 389 7.31 19.57 -26.71
N GLN A 390 8.09 18.49 -26.64
CA GLN A 390 8.98 18.05 -27.71
C GLN A 390 8.42 16.85 -28.51
N LEU A 391 7.21 16.39 -28.16
CA LEU A 391 6.48 15.37 -28.94
C LEU A 391 5.87 15.98 -30.20
#